data_114b7f3608c10eaa13799487a2c1dc5e
#
_entry.id   114b7f3608c10eaa13799487a2c1dc5e
#
_cell.length_a   1.000
_cell.length_b   1.000
_cell.length_c   1.000
_cell.angle_alpha   90.00
_cell.angle_beta   90.00
_cell.angle_gamma   90.00
#
_symmetry.space_group_name_H-M   'P 1'
#
loop_
_entity.id
_entity.type
_entity.pdbx_description
1 polymer ?
#
loop_
_entity_poly.entity_id
_entity_poly.type
_entity_poly.pdbx_seq_one_letter_code
_entity_poly.pdbx_strand_id
1 'polypeptide(L)'
;MQTEFIAEPIMSIDERLMGVELLTRFISSEGRSHHPEYVISSWDLDRKRLFLYEQCGFIASKQKWFERNNLFCTLNIDQQMAFLVRHDHTLIKAFESMPFVKLELSEHFPGLDKGLKSPLLKSLSQGVNGLWLDDLGAGNANVVSLMEGYFEVVKVDRCFFNQQVQKPTFYPLIASIQKHCDKVIIEGIENREHLGILREVGVWGLQG
;
A
#
# COMPACT_ATOMS: atom_id res chain seq x y z
N MET A 1 -25.62 0.32 2.97
CA MET A 1 -24.44 0.51 2.13
C MET A 1 -23.84 -0.86 1.90
N GLN A 2 -23.62 -1.22 0.64
CA GLN A 2 -22.97 -2.48 0.24
C GLN A 2 -21.47 -2.28 0.18
N THR A 3 -20.70 -3.25 0.67
CA THR A 3 -19.23 -3.26 0.59
C THR A 3 -18.81 -4.30 -0.44
N GLU A 4 -17.95 -3.90 -1.38
CA GLU A 4 -17.34 -4.79 -2.36
C GLU A 4 -15.82 -4.71 -2.26
N PHE A 5 -15.13 -5.85 -2.30
CA PHE A 5 -13.69 -5.91 -2.40
C PHE A 5 -13.26 -6.09 -3.86
N ILE A 6 -12.30 -5.26 -4.27
CA ILE A 6 -11.75 -5.25 -5.63
C ILE A 6 -10.26 -5.55 -5.51
N ALA A 7 -9.75 -6.42 -6.37
CA ALA A 7 -8.33 -6.70 -6.46
C ALA A 7 -7.74 -5.92 -7.63
N GLU A 8 -6.87 -4.96 -7.35
CA GLU A 8 -6.11 -4.23 -8.36
C GLU A 8 -4.74 -4.89 -8.55
N PRO A 9 -4.36 -5.28 -9.77
CA PRO A 9 -3.13 -6.03 -9.99
C PRO A 9 -1.89 -5.15 -9.83
N ILE A 10 -0.87 -5.71 -9.17
CA ILE A 10 0.47 -5.15 -9.12
C ILE A 10 1.38 -6.06 -9.96
N MET A 11 1.98 -5.47 -11.00
CA MET A 11 2.76 -6.19 -12.01
C MET A 11 4.24 -5.91 -11.83
N SER A 12 5.09 -6.86 -12.18
CA SER A 12 6.52 -6.56 -12.36
C SER A 12 6.75 -5.71 -13.61
N ILE A 13 7.95 -5.14 -13.73
CA ILE A 13 8.37 -4.41 -14.94
C ILE A 13 8.34 -5.30 -16.21
N ASP A 14 8.36 -6.62 -16.06
CA ASP A 14 8.22 -7.60 -17.14
C ASP A 14 6.76 -8.08 -17.32
N GLU A 15 5.81 -7.32 -16.81
CA GLU A 15 4.36 -7.57 -16.95
C GLU A 15 3.91 -8.94 -16.36
N ARG A 16 4.56 -9.41 -15.28
CA ARG A 16 4.13 -10.59 -14.53
C ARG A 16 3.37 -10.16 -13.29
N LEU A 17 2.25 -10.83 -13.00
CA LEU A 17 1.50 -10.57 -11.76
C LEU A 17 2.37 -10.92 -10.55
N MET A 18 2.57 -9.96 -9.66
CA MET A 18 3.31 -10.14 -8.40
C MET A 18 2.38 -10.19 -7.19
N GLY A 19 1.27 -9.51 -7.26
CA GLY A 19 0.29 -9.44 -6.18
C GLY A 19 -0.90 -8.58 -6.56
N VAL A 20 -1.71 -8.30 -5.57
CA VAL A 20 -2.87 -7.42 -5.73
C VAL A 20 -2.99 -6.47 -4.54
N GLU A 21 -3.46 -5.28 -4.80
CA GLU A 21 -3.98 -4.40 -3.77
C GLU A 21 -5.47 -4.69 -3.57
N LEU A 22 -5.88 -4.93 -2.30
CA LEU A 22 -7.28 -5.13 -1.96
C LEU A 22 -7.93 -3.79 -1.67
N LEU A 23 -8.60 -3.27 -2.66
CA LEU A 23 -9.39 -2.05 -2.58
C LEU A 23 -10.82 -2.33 -2.11
N THR A 24 -11.46 -1.30 -1.57
CA THR A 24 -12.84 -1.37 -1.11
C THR A 24 -13.70 -0.39 -1.88
N ARG A 25 -14.85 -0.84 -2.36
CA ARG A 25 -15.89 0.02 -2.94
C ARG A 25 -17.11 0.02 -2.02
N PHE A 26 -17.61 1.20 -1.71
CA PHE A 26 -18.85 1.39 -0.97
C PHE A 26 -19.94 1.89 -1.90
N ILE A 27 -21.04 1.14 -1.98
CA ILE A 27 -22.16 1.45 -2.86
C ILE A 27 -23.40 1.73 -2.01
N SER A 28 -24.03 2.90 -2.21
CA SER A 28 -25.30 3.23 -1.55
C SER A 28 -26.44 2.38 -2.11
N SER A 29 -27.61 2.40 -1.43
CA SER A 29 -28.85 1.77 -1.94
C SER A 29 -29.31 2.35 -3.27
N GLU A 30 -28.85 3.54 -3.63
CA GLU A 30 -29.15 4.21 -4.89
C GLU A 30 -28.12 3.90 -6.00
N GLY A 31 -27.15 3.00 -5.74
CA GLY A 31 -26.09 2.62 -6.68
C GLY A 31 -24.94 3.63 -6.81
N ARG A 32 -24.86 4.64 -5.94
CA ARG A 32 -23.76 5.63 -5.96
C ARG A 32 -22.54 5.07 -5.23
N SER A 33 -21.37 5.18 -5.85
CA SER A 33 -20.09 4.86 -5.22
C SER A 33 -19.66 6.00 -4.29
N HIS A 34 -19.15 5.65 -3.11
CA HIS A 34 -18.56 6.57 -2.15
C HIS A 34 -17.05 6.35 -2.07
N HIS A 35 -16.31 7.45 -1.87
CA HIS A 35 -14.85 7.38 -1.71
C HIS A 35 -14.50 6.65 -0.40
N PRO A 36 -13.70 5.57 -0.45
CA PRO A 36 -13.45 4.73 0.72
C PRO A 36 -12.88 5.46 1.91
N GLU A 37 -11.93 6.37 1.71
CA GLU A 37 -11.31 7.13 2.80
C GLU A 37 -12.33 7.94 3.60
N TYR A 38 -13.29 8.62 2.92
CA TYR A 38 -14.32 9.40 3.63
C TYR A 38 -15.24 8.50 4.44
N VAL A 39 -15.57 7.32 3.90
CA VAL A 39 -16.43 6.37 4.61
C VAL A 39 -15.69 5.81 5.82
N ILE A 40 -14.47 5.30 5.64
CA ILE A 40 -13.68 4.66 6.70
C ILE A 40 -13.27 5.66 7.78
N SER A 41 -12.90 6.90 7.41
CA SER A 41 -12.51 7.94 8.37
C SER A 41 -13.66 8.34 9.31
N SER A 42 -14.91 8.18 8.86
CA SER A 42 -16.11 8.46 9.69
C SER A 42 -16.44 7.36 10.71
N TRP A 43 -15.80 6.19 10.63
CA TRP A 43 -16.10 5.06 11.49
C TRP A 43 -15.40 5.15 12.84
N ASP A 44 -16.06 4.65 13.87
CA ASP A 44 -15.43 4.41 15.16
C ASP A 44 -14.49 3.18 15.13
N LEU A 45 -13.76 2.99 16.22
CA LEU A 45 -12.77 1.94 16.34
C LEU A 45 -13.36 0.53 16.20
N ASP A 46 -14.59 0.31 16.73
CA ASP A 46 -15.25 -0.99 16.67
C ASP A 46 -15.68 -1.33 15.24
N ARG A 47 -16.19 -0.35 14.49
CA ARG A 47 -16.53 -0.56 13.07
C ARG A 47 -15.27 -0.83 12.24
N LYS A 48 -14.17 -0.12 12.48
CA LYS A 48 -12.87 -0.38 11.82
C LYS A 48 -12.34 -1.77 12.13
N ARG A 49 -12.49 -2.23 13.38
CA ARG A 49 -12.14 -3.60 13.79
C ARG A 49 -12.93 -4.64 13.00
N LEU A 50 -14.25 -4.49 12.92
CA LEU A 50 -15.11 -5.39 12.15
C LEU A 50 -14.73 -5.40 10.68
N PHE A 51 -14.42 -4.23 10.11
CA PHE A 51 -13.99 -4.13 8.72
C PHE A 51 -12.66 -4.86 8.46
N LEU A 52 -11.68 -4.73 9.35
CA LEU A 52 -10.44 -5.52 9.25
C LEU A 52 -10.71 -7.03 9.34
N TYR A 53 -11.66 -7.47 10.17
CA TYR A 53 -12.06 -8.88 10.20
C TYR A 53 -12.72 -9.31 8.89
N GLU A 54 -13.56 -8.48 8.28
CA GLU A 54 -14.17 -8.73 6.97
C GLU A 54 -13.08 -8.89 5.89
N GLN A 55 -12.10 -7.98 5.84
CA GLN A 55 -10.98 -8.02 4.89
C GLN A 55 -10.11 -9.28 5.12
N CYS A 56 -9.69 -9.54 6.37
CA CYS A 56 -8.90 -10.72 6.70
C CYS A 56 -9.63 -12.02 6.35
N GLY A 57 -10.93 -12.11 6.64
CA GLY A 57 -11.76 -13.28 6.29
C GLY A 57 -11.85 -13.49 4.77
N PHE A 58 -12.02 -12.40 4.01
CA PHE A 58 -12.02 -12.45 2.55
C PHE A 58 -10.67 -12.95 2.00
N ILE A 59 -9.55 -12.39 2.46
CA ILE A 59 -8.21 -12.79 2.02
C ILE A 59 -7.92 -14.25 2.40
N ALA A 60 -8.24 -14.65 3.63
CA ALA A 60 -8.09 -16.03 4.10
C ALA A 60 -8.86 -17.03 3.23
N SER A 61 -10.03 -16.66 2.72
CA SER A 61 -10.79 -17.50 1.78
C SER A 61 -10.06 -17.75 0.47
N LYS A 62 -9.06 -16.94 0.12
CA LYS A 62 -8.23 -17.01 -1.10
C LYS A 62 -6.78 -17.42 -0.81
N GLN A 63 -6.42 -17.71 0.44
CA GLN A 63 -5.05 -17.99 0.87
C GLN A 63 -4.32 -18.99 -0.03
N LYS A 64 -4.96 -20.13 -0.32
CA LYS A 64 -4.38 -21.17 -1.19
C LYS A 64 -4.02 -20.65 -2.59
N TRP A 65 -4.78 -19.70 -3.11
CA TRP A 65 -4.49 -19.11 -4.41
C TRP A 65 -3.25 -18.19 -4.34
N PHE A 66 -3.14 -17.34 -3.32
CA PHE A 66 -1.97 -16.51 -3.09
C PHE A 66 -0.70 -17.35 -2.92
N GLU A 67 -0.74 -18.35 -2.06
CA GLU A 67 0.40 -19.22 -1.77
C GLU A 67 0.85 -20.03 -2.99
N ARG A 68 -0.09 -20.65 -3.73
CA ARG A 68 0.24 -21.45 -4.92
C ARG A 68 0.86 -20.64 -6.05
N ASN A 69 0.49 -19.37 -6.17
CA ASN A 69 0.99 -18.48 -7.22
C ASN A 69 2.13 -17.57 -6.73
N ASN A 70 2.55 -17.70 -5.47
CA ASN A 70 3.56 -16.87 -4.84
C ASN A 70 3.25 -15.37 -4.98
N LEU A 71 1.99 -14.99 -4.71
CA LEU A 71 1.50 -13.62 -4.83
C LEU A 71 1.35 -12.99 -3.44
N PHE A 72 1.54 -11.68 -3.36
CA PHE A 72 1.20 -10.91 -2.17
C PHE A 72 -0.16 -10.23 -2.31
N CYS A 73 -0.70 -9.78 -1.17
CA CYS A 73 -1.89 -8.94 -1.08
C CYS A 73 -1.59 -7.73 -0.20
N THR A 74 -1.90 -6.53 -0.64
CA THR A 74 -1.72 -5.34 0.17
C THR A 74 -3.05 -4.80 0.69
N LEU A 75 -3.00 -4.16 1.85
CA LEU A 75 -4.14 -3.54 2.54
C LEU A 75 -3.77 -2.13 2.99
N ASN A 76 -4.57 -1.16 2.61
CA ASN A 76 -4.50 0.20 3.12
C ASN A 76 -5.02 0.26 4.56
N ILE A 77 -4.25 0.87 5.46
CA ILE A 77 -4.63 1.06 6.86
C ILE A 77 -4.41 2.50 7.33
N ASP A 78 -5.37 3.03 8.07
CA ASP A 78 -5.22 4.28 8.81
C ASP A 78 -4.59 4.07 10.20
N GLN A 79 -4.36 5.17 10.94
CA GLN A 79 -3.73 5.12 12.26
C GLN A 79 -4.49 4.27 13.26
N GLN A 80 -5.83 4.29 13.27
CA GLN A 80 -6.65 3.50 14.18
C GLN A 80 -6.62 2.02 13.79
N MET A 81 -6.65 1.71 12.51
CA MET A 81 -6.49 0.35 12.00
C MET A 81 -5.09 -0.20 12.31
N ALA A 82 -4.05 0.61 12.15
CA ALA A 82 -2.68 0.27 12.54
C ALA A 82 -2.58 -0.08 14.04
N PHE A 83 -3.24 0.70 14.90
CA PHE A 83 -3.33 0.39 16.32
C PHE A 83 -4.01 -0.97 16.55
N LEU A 84 -5.15 -1.24 15.89
CA LEU A 84 -5.87 -2.51 16.00
C LEU A 84 -4.99 -3.70 15.55
N VAL A 85 -4.32 -3.60 14.42
CA VAL A 85 -3.42 -4.66 13.92
C VAL A 85 -2.35 -5.04 14.94
N ARG A 86 -1.92 -4.09 15.80
CA ARG A 86 -0.88 -4.34 16.80
C ARG A 86 -1.39 -4.74 18.18
N HIS A 87 -2.68 -4.57 18.49
CA HIS A 87 -3.23 -4.78 19.84
C HIS A 87 -4.41 -5.76 19.87
N ASP A 88 -5.04 -6.06 18.75
CA ASP A 88 -6.12 -7.04 18.67
C ASP A 88 -5.54 -8.45 18.40
N HIS A 89 -5.71 -9.37 19.36
CA HIS A 89 -5.16 -10.71 19.27
C HIS A 89 -5.68 -11.52 18.07
N THR A 90 -6.92 -11.26 17.63
CA THR A 90 -7.49 -11.94 16.46
C THR A 90 -6.83 -11.48 15.19
N LEU A 91 -6.61 -10.15 15.04
CA LEU A 91 -5.91 -9.59 13.90
C LEU A 91 -4.45 -10.01 13.86
N ILE A 92 -3.74 -9.97 15.01
CA ILE A 92 -2.35 -10.44 15.09
C ILE A 92 -2.23 -11.87 14.54
N LYS A 93 -3.06 -12.80 15.04
CA LYS A 93 -3.06 -14.19 14.56
C LYS A 93 -3.44 -14.32 13.08
N ALA A 94 -4.39 -13.51 12.61
CA ALA A 94 -4.78 -13.51 11.21
C ALA A 94 -3.61 -13.11 10.32
N PHE A 95 -2.90 -12.02 10.63
CA PHE A 95 -1.74 -11.56 9.86
C PHE A 95 -0.55 -12.53 9.96
N GLU A 96 -0.30 -13.12 11.14
CA GLU A 96 0.72 -14.18 11.30
C GLU A 96 0.45 -15.40 10.41
N SER A 97 -0.84 -15.76 10.24
CA SER A 97 -1.23 -16.90 9.38
C SER A 97 -1.20 -16.60 7.88
N MET A 98 -1.08 -15.33 7.49
CA MET A 98 -1.09 -14.85 6.11
C MET A 98 0.16 -14.01 5.81
N PRO A 99 1.38 -14.61 5.75
CA PRO A 99 2.64 -13.86 5.60
C PRO A 99 2.76 -13.12 4.27
N PHE A 100 1.91 -13.43 3.30
CA PHE A 100 1.81 -12.77 2.01
C PHE A 100 1.03 -11.44 2.08
N VAL A 101 0.36 -11.13 3.20
CA VAL A 101 -0.35 -9.85 3.37
C VAL A 101 0.63 -8.78 3.82
N LYS A 102 0.61 -7.64 3.13
CA LYS A 102 1.42 -6.44 3.40
C LYS A 102 0.50 -5.28 3.76
N LEU A 103 0.99 -4.34 4.56
CA LEU A 103 0.21 -3.17 4.97
C LEU A 103 0.74 -1.92 4.28
N GLU A 104 -0.17 -1.11 3.75
CA GLU A 104 0.14 0.17 3.12
C GLU A 104 -0.24 1.34 4.04
N LEU A 105 0.68 2.29 4.17
CA LEU A 105 0.47 3.56 4.85
C LEU A 105 0.60 4.68 3.83
N SER A 106 -0.40 5.56 3.74
CA SER A 106 -0.30 6.72 2.87
C SER A 106 0.78 7.69 3.37
N GLU A 107 1.32 8.56 2.50
CA GLU A 107 2.30 9.58 2.90
C GLU A 107 1.77 10.57 3.95
N HIS A 108 0.44 10.63 4.14
CA HIS A 108 -0.22 11.45 5.15
C HIS A 108 -0.41 10.74 6.49
N PHE A 109 0.08 9.51 6.65
CA PHE A 109 -0.08 8.75 7.89
C PHE A 109 0.55 9.50 9.06
N PRO A 110 -0.19 9.72 10.18
CA PRO A 110 0.27 10.52 11.30
C PRO A 110 1.56 9.96 11.93
N GLY A 111 2.56 10.82 12.04
CA GLY A 111 3.84 10.49 12.70
C GLY A 111 4.89 9.91 11.76
N LEU A 112 4.67 9.87 10.44
CA LEU A 112 5.73 9.50 9.47
C LEU A 112 6.94 10.42 9.58
N ASP A 113 6.74 11.71 9.88
CA ASP A 113 7.80 12.70 10.12
C ASP A 113 8.68 12.37 11.32
N LYS A 114 8.18 11.57 12.26
CA LYS A 114 8.90 11.09 13.45
C LYS A 114 9.63 9.78 13.24
N GLY A 115 9.35 9.07 12.14
CA GLY A 115 9.94 7.78 11.84
C GLY A 115 9.80 6.79 13.00
N LEU A 116 10.85 6.01 13.26
CA LEU A 116 10.88 5.01 14.34
C LEU A 116 10.85 5.61 15.77
N LYS A 117 10.87 6.93 15.94
CA LYS A 117 10.55 7.58 17.21
C LYS A 117 9.06 7.53 17.52
N SER A 118 8.20 7.32 16.50
CA SER A 118 6.79 7.00 16.72
C SER A 118 6.66 5.55 17.25
N PRO A 119 6.10 5.34 18.46
CA PRO A 119 5.95 3.99 19.02
C PRO A 119 5.10 3.08 18.12
N LEU A 120 4.07 3.63 17.47
CA LEU A 120 3.20 2.88 16.57
C LEU A 120 3.95 2.43 15.31
N LEU A 121 4.68 3.34 14.63
CA LEU A 121 5.46 2.98 13.45
C LEU A 121 6.56 1.96 13.78
N LYS A 122 7.25 2.13 14.90
CA LYS A 122 8.23 1.16 15.38
C LYS A 122 7.59 -0.22 15.63
N SER A 123 6.42 -0.25 16.27
CA SER A 123 5.68 -1.50 16.50
C SER A 123 5.24 -2.15 15.20
N LEU A 124 4.75 -1.38 14.22
CA LEU A 124 4.37 -1.88 12.90
C LEU A 124 5.58 -2.47 12.17
N SER A 125 6.69 -1.73 12.08
CA SER A 125 7.89 -2.19 11.35
C SER A 125 8.48 -3.50 11.88
N GLN A 126 8.21 -3.83 13.15
CA GLN A 126 8.72 -5.04 13.80
C GLN A 126 7.71 -6.21 13.84
N GLY A 127 6.44 -5.93 13.60
CA GLY A 127 5.38 -6.89 13.91
C GLY A 127 4.40 -7.18 12.79
N VAL A 128 4.66 -6.69 11.56
CA VAL A 128 3.86 -7.01 10.37
C VAL A 128 4.73 -7.66 9.30
N ASN A 129 4.09 -8.34 8.36
CA ASN A 129 4.79 -9.11 7.32
C ASN A 129 5.47 -8.26 6.23
N GLY A 130 5.31 -6.96 6.28
CA GLY A 130 5.86 -5.96 5.39
C GLY A 130 5.07 -4.67 5.46
N LEU A 131 5.76 -3.55 5.50
CA LEU A 131 5.19 -2.21 5.54
C LEU A 131 5.57 -1.48 4.26
N TRP A 132 4.57 -0.94 3.57
CA TRP A 132 4.72 -0.23 2.31
C TRP A 132 4.32 1.22 2.48
N LEU A 133 5.01 2.12 1.82
CA LEU A 133 4.62 3.53 1.73
C LEU A 133 3.84 3.75 0.45
N ASP A 134 2.64 4.28 0.57
CA ASP A 134 1.73 4.56 -0.52
C ASP A 134 1.64 6.06 -0.82
N ASP A 135 1.28 6.41 -2.07
CA ASP A 135 1.04 7.77 -2.55
C ASP A 135 2.25 8.73 -2.43
N LEU A 136 3.49 8.23 -2.50
CA LEU A 136 4.65 9.12 -2.40
C LEU A 136 4.63 10.21 -3.48
N GLY A 137 4.53 11.45 -3.03
CA GLY A 137 4.50 12.64 -3.88
C GLY A 137 3.12 13.24 -4.13
N ALA A 138 2.04 12.65 -3.59
CA ALA A 138 0.69 13.21 -3.69
C ALA A 138 0.53 14.52 -2.89
N GLY A 139 1.42 14.76 -1.91
CA GLY A 139 1.43 15.96 -1.09
C GLY A 139 2.82 16.58 -0.96
N ASN A 140 3.26 16.79 0.26
CA ASN A 140 4.61 17.26 0.56
C ASN A 140 5.54 16.04 0.71
N ALA A 141 6.01 15.48 -0.40
CA ALA A 141 6.87 14.31 -0.44
C ALA A 141 7.94 14.35 0.69
N ASN A 142 7.68 13.65 1.77
CA ASN A 142 8.58 13.63 2.90
C ASN A 142 9.53 12.43 2.79
N VAL A 143 10.64 12.65 2.06
CA VAL A 143 11.71 11.66 1.91
C VAL A 143 12.31 11.23 3.28
N VAL A 144 12.07 12.03 4.34
CA VAL A 144 12.57 11.71 5.70
C VAL A 144 12.01 10.38 6.22
N SER A 145 10.74 10.06 5.91
CA SER A 145 10.14 8.78 6.30
C SER A 145 10.82 7.57 5.66
N LEU A 146 11.46 7.75 4.50
CA LEU A 146 12.20 6.70 3.80
C LEU A 146 13.60 6.47 4.38
N MET A 147 14.21 7.51 4.98
CA MET A 147 15.61 7.47 5.41
C MET A 147 15.90 6.43 6.51
N GLU A 148 14.89 5.99 7.25
CA GLU A 148 15.06 4.99 8.32
C GLU A 148 14.93 3.54 7.82
N GLY A 149 14.57 3.33 6.53
CA GLY A 149 14.65 2.02 5.86
C GLY A 149 13.70 0.94 6.39
N TYR A 150 12.55 1.32 6.97
CA TYR A 150 11.57 0.36 7.48
C TYR A 150 10.45 0.01 6.48
N PHE A 151 10.37 0.71 5.37
CA PHE A 151 9.49 0.35 4.28
C PHE A 151 10.14 -0.68 3.35
N GLU A 152 9.39 -1.75 3.05
CA GLU A 152 9.82 -2.78 2.10
C GLU A 152 9.65 -2.31 0.65
N VAL A 153 8.60 -1.54 0.41
CA VAL A 153 8.21 -1.01 -0.92
C VAL A 153 7.72 0.42 -0.78
N VAL A 154 7.97 1.21 -1.80
CA VAL A 154 7.42 2.56 -1.98
C VAL A 154 6.62 2.61 -3.26
N LYS A 155 5.38 3.10 -3.20
CA LYS A 155 4.53 3.37 -4.36
C LYS A 155 4.58 4.87 -4.65
N VAL A 156 4.89 5.21 -5.89
CA VAL A 156 4.98 6.59 -6.36
C VAL A 156 3.66 6.96 -7.01
N ASP A 157 3.03 8.02 -6.50
CA ASP A 157 1.74 8.52 -6.98
C ASP A 157 1.73 8.83 -8.48
N ARG A 158 0.62 8.51 -9.14
CA ARG A 158 0.39 8.73 -10.58
C ARG A 158 0.61 10.18 -11.00
N CYS A 159 0.06 11.15 -10.26
CA CYS A 159 0.14 12.56 -10.62
C CYS A 159 1.57 13.05 -10.48
N PHE A 160 2.25 12.64 -9.40
CA PHE A 160 3.65 12.96 -9.19
C PHE A 160 4.54 12.34 -10.28
N PHE A 161 4.36 11.07 -10.62
CA PHE A 161 5.06 10.41 -11.70
C PHE A 161 4.91 11.18 -13.02
N ASN A 162 3.68 11.48 -13.43
CA ASN A 162 3.39 12.19 -14.68
C ASN A 162 4.03 13.60 -14.73
N GLN A 163 4.16 14.27 -13.57
CA GLN A 163 4.84 15.56 -13.48
C GLN A 163 6.36 15.45 -13.59
N GLN A 164 6.95 14.32 -13.24
CA GLN A 164 8.41 14.15 -13.14
C GLN A 164 9.03 13.40 -14.32
N VAL A 165 8.32 12.44 -14.92
CA VAL A 165 8.87 11.49 -15.91
C VAL A 165 9.54 12.15 -17.10
N GLN A 166 9.08 13.33 -17.53
CA GLN A 166 9.66 14.09 -18.65
C GLN A 166 10.81 15.03 -18.23
N LYS A 167 11.09 15.14 -16.93
CA LYS A 167 12.13 16.06 -16.44
C LYS A 167 13.50 15.36 -16.39
N PRO A 168 14.58 16.08 -16.67
CA PRO A 168 15.95 15.55 -16.51
C PRO A 168 16.26 15.05 -15.09
N THR A 169 15.50 15.52 -14.10
CA THR A 169 15.63 15.15 -12.69
C THR A 169 14.98 13.82 -12.33
N PHE A 170 14.24 13.18 -13.23
CA PHE A 170 13.53 11.94 -12.96
C PHE A 170 14.48 10.80 -12.55
N TYR A 171 15.55 10.57 -13.30
CA TYR A 171 16.56 9.55 -12.96
C TYR A 171 17.20 9.78 -11.57
N PRO A 172 17.73 10.98 -11.26
CA PRO A 172 18.21 11.28 -9.92
C PRO A 172 17.17 11.11 -8.81
N LEU A 173 15.91 11.43 -9.11
CA LEU A 173 14.79 11.28 -8.15
C LEU A 173 14.58 9.79 -7.78
N ILE A 174 14.39 8.94 -8.79
CA ILE A 174 14.20 7.50 -8.54
C ILE A 174 15.43 6.90 -7.85
N ALA A 175 16.64 7.23 -8.30
CA ALA A 175 17.86 6.79 -7.67
C ALA A 175 17.98 7.26 -6.20
N SER A 176 17.47 8.44 -5.88
CA SER A 176 17.42 8.94 -4.48
C SER A 176 16.45 8.15 -3.62
N ILE A 177 15.28 7.78 -4.15
CA ILE A 177 14.31 6.92 -3.45
C ILE A 177 14.94 5.53 -3.22
N GLN A 178 15.53 4.95 -4.25
CA GLN A 178 16.14 3.61 -4.22
C GLN A 178 17.31 3.47 -3.23
N LYS A 179 17.96 4.56 -2.84
CA LYS A 179 18.97 4.53 -1.75
C LYS A 179 18.38 4.13 -0.40
N HIS A 180 17.09 4.34 -0.20
CA HIS A 180 16.40 4.09 1.08
C HIS A 180 15.40 2.95 1.00
N CYS A 181 14.86 2.69 -0.20
CA CYS A 181 13.96 1.59 -0.50
C CYS A 181 14.19 1.15 -1.95
N ASP A 182 14.78 -0.01 -2.14
CA ASP A 182 15.16 -0.55 -3.46
C ASP A 182 13.98 -0.97 -4.32
N LYS A 183 12.83 -1.28 -3.71
CA LYS A 183 11.61 -1.68 -4.41
C LYS A 183 10.68 -0.49 -4.59
N VAL A 184 10.64 0.03 -5.80
CA VAL A 184 9.77 1.15 -6.19
C VAL A 184 8.70 0.65 -7.14
N ILE A 185 7.44 0.97 -6.86
CA ILE A 185 6.28 0.77 -7.75
C ILE A 185 5.86 2.13 -8.28
N ILE A 186 5.51 2.20 -9.56
CA ILE A 186 4.89 3.39 -10.16
C ILE A 186 3.42 3.12 -10.41
N GLU A 187 2.58 4.03 -9.95
CA GLU A 187 1.13 3.95 -10.09
C GLU A 187 0.61 4.65 -11.34
N GLY A 188 -0.59 4.25 -11.79
CA GLY A 188 -1.28 4.84 -12.92
C GLY A 188 -0.64 4.56 -14.27
N ILE A 189 0.02 3.41 -14.42
CA ILE A 189 0.62 2.96 -15.68
C ILE A 189 -0.41 2.20 -16.49
N GLU A 190 -1.17 2.91 -17.31
CA GLU A 190 -2.24 2.35 -18.14
C GLU A 190 -1.77 1.93 -19.55
N ASN A 191 -0.57 2.34 -19.95
CA ASN A 191 -0.03 2.04 -21.27
C ASN A 191 1.48 1.77 -21.23
N ARG A 192 2.03 1.30 -22.34
CA ARG A 192 3.44 0.90 -22.46
C ARG A 192 4.41 2.05 -22.76
N GLU A 193 3.93 3.26 -22.89
CA GLU A 193 4.75 4.41 -23.34
C GLU A 193 5.97 4.62 -22.45
N HIS A 194 5.83 4.46 -21.15
CA HIS A 194 6.89 4.72 -20.17
C HIS A 194 7.71 3.48 -19.79
N LEU A 195 7.38 2.28 -20.29
CA LEU A 195 8.07 1.04 -19.87
C LEU A 195 9.59 1.08 -20.14
N GLY A 196 10.03 1.74 -21.22
CA GLY A 196 11.45 1.88 -21.55
C GLY A 196 12.22 2.59 -20.43
N ILE A 197 11.78 3.80 -20.09
CA ILE A 197 12.43 4.62 -19.05
C ILE A 197 12.31 3.95 -17.66
N LEU A 198 11.19 3.29 -17.35
CA LEU A 198 10.99 2.62 -16.07
C LEU A 198 11.91 1.41 -15.90
N ARG A 199 12.22 0.68 -16.98
CA ARG A 199 13.24 -0.38 -16.97
C ARG A 199 14.64 0.18 -16.74
N GLU A 200 14.99 1.28 -17.42
CA GLU A 200 16.30 1.90 -17.28
C GLU A 200 16.57 2.40 -15.86
N VAL A 201 15.57 2.98 -15.18
CA VAL A 201 15.70 3.43 -13.79
C VAL A 201 15.56 2.30 -12.77
N GLY A 202 15.28 1.06 -13.21
CA GLY A 202 15.22 -0.10 -12.34
C GLY A 202 14.01 -0.15 -11.42
N VAL A 203 12.85 0.29 -11.89
CA VAL A 203 11.58 0.18 -11.14
C VAL A 203 11.22 -1.29 -10.93
N TRP A 204 10.79 -1.63 -9.71
CA TRP A 204 10.46 -3.01 -9.34
C TRP A 204 9.08 -3.44 -9.82
N GLY A 205 8.09 -2.54 -9.79
CA GLY A 205 6.72 -2.88 -10.13
C GLY A 205 5.92 -1.72 -10.71
N LEU A 206 4.75 -2.06 -11.24
CA LEU A 206 3.79 -1.17 -11.89
C LEU A 206 2.39 -1.47 -11.40
N GLN A 207 1.54 -0.45 -11.31
CA GLN A 207 0.13 -0.56 -10.99
C GLN A 207 -0.70 0.42 -11.82
N GLY A 208 -1.91 0.02 -12.26
CA GLY A 208 -2.83 0.84 -13.04
C GLY A 208 -3.46 0.12 -14.20
#